data_410a577a7062c3100fc74ac11b26c374
#
_entry.id   410a577a7062c3100fc74ac11b26c374
#
_cell.length_a   1.000
_cell.length_b   1.000
_cell.length_c   1.000
_cell.angle_alpha   90.00
_cell.angle_beta   90.00
_cell.angle_gamma   90.00
#
_symmetry.space_group_name_H-M   'P 1'
#
loop_
_entity.id
_entity.type
_entity.pdbx_description
1 polymer ?
#
loop_
_entity_poly.entity_id
_entity_poly.type
_entity_poly.pdbx_seq_one_letter_code
_entity_poly.pdbx_strand_id
1 'polypeptide(L)'
;MGDYAIKAQFEASCSPQQLKDWLDSPARIAGWWSDKVEGAASTAGDIFHVTFPTSPVVFELEVKSISEDAVEWYVAQNPPWWEGTTIGFELSPANGSGARMLFTHSGFDSDDPIIQVITPAWVRFLDNLVAVAESGRPNPAVVN
;
A
#
# COMPACT_ATOMS: atom_id res chain seq x y z
N MET A 1 -16.93 -15.07 -2.40
CA MET A 1 -15.84 -14.63 -3.28
C MET A 1 -16.19 -13.29 -3.89
N GLY A 2 -15.33 -12.31 -3.72
CA GLY A 2 -15.66 -10.94 -4.09
C GLY A 2 -14.94 -10.45 -5.33
N ASP A 3 -15.59 -9.56 -6.04
CA ASP A 3 -15.02 -8.88 -7.20
C ASP A 3 -15.03 -7.36 -7.03
N TYR A 4 -15.34 -6.89 -5.83
CA TYR A 4 -15.35 -5.46 -5.56
C TYR A 4 -13.92 -4.95 -5.32
N ALA A 5 -13.62 -3.80 -5.88
CA ALA A 5 -12.33 -3.16 -5.67
C ALA A 5 -12.51 -1.73 -5.16
N ILE A 6 -11.77 -1.41 -4.09
CA ILE A 6 -11.58 -0.03 -3.66
C ILE A 6 -10.57 0.57 -4.62
N LYS A 7 -10.89 1.73 -5.19
CA LYS A 7 -10.01 2.40 -6.15
C LYS A 7 -9.81 3.85 -5.76
N ALA A 8 -8.58 4.33 -5.93
CA ALA A 8 -8.25 5.72 -5.68
C ALA A 8 -7.15 6.15 -6.65
N GLN A 9 -7.15 7.42 -7.02
CA GLN A 9 -6.15 7.98 -7.91
C GLN A 9 -5.52 9.19 -7.26
N PHE A 10 -4.20 9.26 -7.32
CA PHE A 10 -3.41 10.35 -6.72
C PHE A 10 -2.45 10.90 -7.75
N GLU A 11 -2.16 12.19 -7.64
CA GLU A 11 -1.11 12.84 -8.40
C GLU A 11 -0.04 13.35 -7.45
N ALA A 12 1.21 13.23 -7.87
CA ALA A 12 2.35 13.62 -7.06
C ALA A 12 3.28 14.50 -7.89
N SER A 13 3.99 15.39 -7.22
CA SER A 13 4.99 16.24 -7.86
C SER A 13 6.33 15.55 -8.04
N CYS A 14 6.48 14.34 -7.51
CA CYS A 14 7.69 13.54 -7.67
C CYS A 14 7.54 12.56 -8.85
N SER A 15 8.64 11.86 -9.19
CA SER A 15 8.63 10.90 -10.30
C SER A 15 7.96 9.59 -9.88
N PRO A 16 7.53 8.75 -10.86
CA PRO A 16 7.03 7.42 -10.55
C PRO A 16 8.05 6.57 -9.78
N GLN A 17 9.34 6.69 -10.11
CA GLN A 17 10.38 5.95 -9.40
C GLN A 17 10.47 6.35 -7.95
N GLN A 18 10.31 7.64 -7.64
CA GLN A 18 10.33 8.13 -6.26
C GLN A 18 9.16 7.58 -5.45
N LEU A 19 7.98 7.44 -6.06
CA LEU A 19 6.86 6.76 -5.40
C LEU A 19 7.18 5.29 -5.16
N LYS A 20 7.69 4.61 -6.17
CA LYS A 20 8.01 3.17 -6.06
C LYS A 20 9.07 2.90 -4.99
N ASP A 21 10.01 3.80 -4.81
CA ASP A 21 11.05 3.65 -3.79
C ASP A 21 10.48 3.49 -2.39
N TRP A 22 9.27 3.96 -2.13
CA TRP A 22 8.61 3.83 -0.84
C TRP A 22 7.70 2.61 -0.74
N LEU A 23 7.72 1.74 -1.76
CA LEU A 23 6.90 0.53 -1.81
C LEU A 23 7.72 -0.76 -1.85
N ASP A 24 9.03 -0.68 -2.02
CA ASP A 24 9.84 -1.85 -2.34
C ASP A 24 10.83 -2.27 -1.26
N SER A 25 10.68 -1.76 -0.05
CA SER A 25 11.45 -2.25 1.09
C SER A 25 10.68 -2.02 2.39
N PRO A 26 10.86 -2.88 3.40
CA PRO A 26 10.17 -2.69 4.69
C PRO A 26 10.48 -1.36 5.35
N ALA A 27 11.75 -0.93 5.32
CA ALA A 27 12.15 0.34 5.92
C ALA A 27 11.44 1.52 5.26
N ARG A 28 11.27 1.49 3.93
CA ARG A 28 10.59 2.54 3.19
C ARG A 28 9.08 2.49 3.40
N ILE A 29 8.48 1.30 3.40
CA ILE A 29 7.05 1.14 3.68
C ILE A 29 6.74 1.67 5.10
N ALA A 30 7.62 1.43 6.05
CA ALA A 30 7.48 1.97 7.41
C ALA A 30 7.55 3.49 7.45
N GLY A 31 8.09 4.11 6.43
CA GLY A 31 8.21 5.56 6.35
C GLY A 31 6.90 6.29 6.11
N TRP A 32 5.85 5.60 5.65
CA TRP A 32 4.57 6.27 5.38
C TRP A 32 3.36 5.55 5.97
N TRP A 33 3.48 4.27 6.29
CA TRP A 33 2.34 3.45 6.77
C TRP A 33 2.43 3.29 8.29
N SER A 34 2.75 2.09 8.77
CA SER A 34 3.07 1.88 10.19
C SER A 34 4.58 1.94 10.35
N ASP A 35 5.07 2.47 11.46
CA ASP A 35 6.51 2.55 11.70
C ASP A 35 7.15 1.20 12.01
N LYS A 36 6.36 0.12 12.08
CA LYS A 36 6.87 -1.21 12.33
C LYS A 36 6.53 -2.14 11.18
N VAL A 37 7.45 -2.26 10.23
CA VAL A 37 7.37 -3.14 9.07
C VAL A 37 8.63 -3.97 9.01
N GLU A 38 8.48 -5.30 8.95
CA GLU A 38 9.61 -6.23 9.00
C GLU A 38 9.49 -7.26 7.89
N GLY A 39 10.62 -7.79 7.42
CA GLY A 39 10.65 -8.81 6.39
C GLY A 39 11.34 -8.34 5.13
N ALA A 40 10.79 -8.69 3.97
CA ALA A 40 11.32 -8.32 2.66
C ALA A 40 10.18 -7.94 1.72
N ALA A 41 10.44 -6.98 0.82
CA ALA A 41 9.39 -6.47 -0.08
C ALA A 41 9.92 -6.05 -1.45
N SER A 42 11.09 -6.56 -1.87
CA SER A 42 11.74 -6.08 -3.08
C SER A 42 11.60 -7.01 -4.28
N THR A 43 11.22 -8.28 -4.09
CA THR A 43 11.04 -9.23 -5.18
C THR A 43 9.77 -10.05 -4.98
N ALA A 44 9.24 -10.58 -6.08
CA ALA A 44 8.05 -11.44 -6.01
C ALA A 44 8.33 -12.65 -5.13
N GLY A 45 7.37 -12.95 -4.24
CA GLY A 45 7.50 -14.01 -3.26
C GLY A 45 7.99 -13.53 -1.90
N ASP A 46 8.53 -12.33 -1.80
CA ASP A 46 8.92 -11.77 -0.52
C ASP A 46 7.69 -11.53 0.36
N ILE A 47 7.87 -11.71 1.67
CA ILE A 47 6.81 -11.52 2.65
C ILE A 47 7.28 -10.48 3.66
N PHE A 48 6.40 -9.53 3.95
CA PHE A 48 6.64 -8.55 5.00
C PHE A 48 5.45 -8.46 5.94
N HIS A 49 5.74 -8.00 7.16
CA HIS A 49 4.75 -7.93 8.24
C HIS A 49 4.60 -6.49 8.68
N VAL A 50 3.37 -6.05 8.86
CA VAL A 50 3.05 -4.70 9.31
C VAL A 50 2.31 -4.81 10.64
N THR A 51 2.82 -4.13 11.67
CA THR A 51 2.22 -4.14 12.99
C THR A 51 1.50 -2.82 13.25
N PHE A 52 0.26 -2.91 13.71
CA PHE A 52 -0.54 -1.75 14.13
C PHE A 52 -0.88 -1.88 15.61
N PRO A 53 -0.77 -0.80 16.40
CA PRO A 53 -0.95 -0.90 17.85
C PRO A 53 -2.37 -1.27 18.28
N THR A 54 -3.35 -1.01 17.42
CA THR A 54 -4.76 -1.31 17.73
C THR A 54 -5.26 -2.62 17.12
N SER A 55 -4.40 -3.32 16.35
CA SER A 55 -4.80 -4.58 15.73
C SER A 55 -4.43 -5.77 16.58
N PRO A 56 -5.33 -6.75 16.74
CA PRO A 56 -5.01 -7.98 17.48
C PRO A 56 -4.10 -8.92 16.69
N VAL A 57 -3.92 -8.69 15.37
CA VAL A 57 -3.07 -9.53 14.54
C VAL A 57 -2.08 -8.68 13.76
N VAL A 58 -0.93 -9.27 13.46
CA VAL A 58 0.07 -8.66 12.58
C VAL A 58 -0.38 -8.89 11.14
N PHE A 59 -0.31 -7.85 10.31
CA PHE A 59 -0.64 -7.96 8.90
C PHE A 59 0.50 -8.64 8.15
N GLU A 60 0.17 -9.61 7.32
CA GLU A 60 1.17 -10.32 6.53
C GLU A 60 0.83 -10.15 5.05
N LEU A 61 1.78 -9.57 4.30
CA LEU A 61 1.62 -9.28 2.89
C LEU A 61 2.72 -9.95 2.09
N GLU A 62 2.34 -10.53 0.97
CA GLU A 62 3.28 -11.15 0.06
C GLU A 62 3.38 -10.29 -1.20
N VAL A 63 4.60 -10.03 -1.65
CA VAL A 63 4.81 -9.36 -2.93
C VAL A 63 4.43 -10.34 -4.03
N LYS A 64 3.31 -10.09 -4.68
CA LYS A 64 2.82 -10.95 -5.74
C LYS A 64 3.52 -10.66 -7.06
N SER A 65 3.69 -9.37 -7.36
CA SER A 65 4.44 -8.94 -8.52
C SER A 65 5.04 -7.56 -8.25
N ILE A 66 6.14 -7.28 -8.89
CA ILE A 66 6.80 -5.98 -8.83
C ILE A 66 7.51 -5.75 -10.15
N SER A 67 7.28 -4.59 -10.74
CA SER A 67 7.89 -4.18 -11.99
C SER A 67 8.29 -2.71 -11.89
N GLU A 68 8.78 -2.15 -12.97
CA GLU A 68 9.21 -0.76 -13.01
C GLU A 68 8.08 0.21 -12.64
N ASP A 69 6.84 -0.12 -13.03
CA ASP A 69 5.70 0.78 -12.91
C ASP A 69 4.53 0.22 -12.10
N ALA A 70 4.68 -0.94 -11.47
CA ALA A 70 3.59 -1.55 -10.72
C ALA A 70 4.10 -2.40 -9.56
N VAL A 71 3.33 -2.40 -8.47
CA VAL A 71 3.58 -3.23 -7.30
C VAL A 71 2.26 -3.84 -6.88
N GLU A 72 2.26 -5.13 -6.60
CA GLU A 72 1.06 -5.84 -6.17
C GLU A 72 1.37 -6.72 -4.98
N TRP A 73 0.59 -6.56 -3.91
CA TRP A 73 0.71 -7.34 -2.68
C TRP A 73 -0.54 -8.21 -2.49
N TYR A 74 -0.34 -9.42 -1.99
CA TYR A 74 -1.41 -10.37 -1.73
C TYR A 74 -1.53 -10.64 -0.23
N VAL A 75 -2.77 -10.71 0.27
CA VAL A 75 -3.07 -11.03 1.66
C VAL A 75 -3.63 -12.45 1.70
N ALA A 76 -2.81 -13.41 2.15
CA ALA A 76 -3.22 -14.81 2.18
C ALA A 76 -4.15 -15.10 3.35
N GLN A 77 -3.81 -14.64 4.56
CA GLN A 77 -4.56 -14.98 5.77
C GLN A 77 -4.75 -13.82 6.75
N ASN A 78 -3.76 -12.98 6.92
CA ASN A 78 -3.79 -11.97 8.00
C ASN A 78 -3.65 -10.57 7.47
N PRO A 79 -4.54 -9.65 7.80
CA PRO A 79 -5.63 -9.86 8.76
C PRO A 79 -6.77 -10.65 8.12
N PRO A 80 -7.54 -11.40 8.93
CA PRO A 80 -8.64 -12.22 8.39
C PRO A 80 -9.66 -11.42 7.58
N TRP A 81 -9.88 -10.16 7.94
CA TRP A 81 -10.83 -9.30 7.21
C TRP A 81 -10.31 -8.83 5.86
N TRP A 82 -9.05 -9.14 5.53
CA TRP A 82 -8.45 -8.89 4.20
C TRP A 82 -8.07 -10.19 3.50
N GLU A 83 -8.40 -11.33 4.06
CA GLU A 83 -7.98 -12.63 3.50
C GLU A 83 -8.40 -12.76 2.04
N GLY A 84 -7.46 -13.16 1.19
CA GLY A 84 -7.71 -13.39 -0.23
C GLY A 84 -7.75 -12.12 -1.08
N THR A 85 -7.45 -10.96 -0.51
CA THR A 85 -7.49 -9.70 -1.25
C THR A 85 -6.11 -9.33 -1.80
N THR A 86 -6.11 -8.43 -2.79
CA THR A 86 -4.89 -7.96 -3.44
C THR A 86 -4.85 -6.44 -3.39
N ILE A 87 -3.67 -5.90 -3.06
CA ILE A 87 -3.41 -4.47 -3.00
C ILE A 87 -2.49 -4.14 -4.17
N GLY A 88 -2.90 -3.21 -5.03
CA GLY A 88 -2.14 -2.85 -6.22
C GLY A 88 -1.85 -1.37 -6.34
N PHE A 89 -0.66 -1.07 -6.86
CA PHE A 89 -0.22 0.28 -7.16
C PHE A 89 0.27 0.30 -8.60
N GLU A 90 -0.31 1.17 -9.44
CA GLU A 90 0.14 1.39 -10.81
C GLU A 90 0.65 2.82 -10.89
N LEU A 91 1.87 2.98 -11.37
CA LEU A 91 2.57 4.26 -11.41
C LEU A 91 2.84 4.65 -12.85
N SER A 92 2.54 5.89 -13.20
CA SER A 92 2.77 6.40 -14.56
C SER A 92 3.20 7.85 -14.49
N PRO A 93 3.92 8.33 -15.53
CA PRO A 93 4.24 9.74 -15.60
C PRO A 93 2.98 10.59 -15.73
N ALA A 94 2.99 11.75 -15.09
CA ALA A 94 1.99 12.78 -15.26
C ALA A 94 2.62 13.97 -15.97
N ASN A 95 1.89 15.07 -16.07
CA ASN A 95 2.41 16.27 -16.70
C ASN A 95 3.70 16.75 -16.02
N GLY A 96 4.69 17.13 -16.83
CA GLY A 96 5.98 17.58 -16.32
C GLY A 96 6.76 16.41 -15.74
N SER A 97 7.34 16.62 -14.55
CA SER A 97 8.13 15.60 -13.84
C SER A 97 7.32 14.85 -12.79
N GLY A 98 5.99 15.03 -12.80
CA GLY A 98 5.11 14.41 -11.82
C GLY A 98 4.75 12.96 -12.13
N ALA A 99 3.98 12.38 -11.24
CA ALA A 99 3.52 11.00 -11.35
C ALA A 99 2.03 10.90 -11.04
N ARG A 100 1.42 9.85 -11.58
CA ARG A 100 0.07 9.43 -11.26
C ARG A 100 0.13 8.05 -10.64
N MET A 101 -0.60 7.86 -9.55
CA MET A 101 -0.69 6.57 -8.88
C MET A 101 -2.14 6.12 -8.87
N LEU A 102 -2.39 4.94 -9.44
CA LEU A 102 -3.67 4.26 -9.33
C LEU A 102 -3.56 3.18 -8.27
N PHE A 103 -4.40 3.27 -7.27
CA PHE A 103 -4.43 2.32 -6.17
C PHE A 103 -5.68 1.46 -6.26
N THR A 104 -5.53 0.16 -6.02
CA THR A 104 -6.66 -0.76 -5.91
C THR A 104 -6.46 -1.68 -4.71
N HIS A 105 -7.54 -1.97 -4.00
CA HIS A 105 -7.58 -3.05 -3.02
C HIS A 105 -8.80 -3.89 -3.38
N SER A 106 -8.57 -5.05 -3.97
CA SER A 106 -9.59 -5.83 -4.65
C SER A 106 -9.79 -7.20 -4.02
N GLY A 107 -10.95 -7.81 -4.29
CA GLY A 107 -11.27 -9.13 -3.79
C GLY A 107 -12.31 -9.15 -2.68
N PHE A 108 -12.94 -8.00 -2.40
CA PHE A 108 -14.00 -7.92 -1.39
C PHE A 108 -15.34 -8.27 -1.99
N ASP A 109 -16.23 -8.79 -1.15
CA ASP A 109 -17.65 -8.83 -1.49
C ASP A 109 -18.18 -7.40 -1.43
N SER A 110 -19.06 -7.04 -2.35
CA SER A 110 -19.55 -5.66 -2.47
C SER A 110 -20.35 -5.20 -1.26
N ASP A 111 -20.87 -6.13 -0.46
CA ASP A 111 -21.64 -5.84 0.75
C ASP A 111 -20.80 -5.96 2.02
N ASP A 112 -19.50 -6.19 1.91
CA ASP A 112 -18.63 -6.32 3.08
C ASP A 112 -18.53 -4.98 3.80
N PRO A 113 -18.94 -4.90 5.09
CA PRO A 113 -18.90 -3.64 5.82
C PRO A 113 -17.49 -3.10 6.06
N ILE A 114 -16.45 -3.93 5.93
CA ILE A 114 -15.08 -3.46 6.09
C ILE A 114 -14.70 -2.40 5.05
N ILE A 115 -15.35 -2.42 3.87
CA ILE A 115 -15.07 -1.46 2.80
C ILE A 115 -15.26 -0.03 3.30
N GLN A 116 -16.33 0.23 4.05
CA GLN A 116 -16.62 1.57 4.56
C GLN A 116 -15.62 2.02 5.63
N VAL A 117 -15.00 1.07 6.31
CA VAL A 117 -14.01 1.36 7.35
C VAL A 117 -12.65 1.66 6.74
N ILE A 118 -12.20 0.82 5.79
CA ILE A 118 -10.84 0.92 5.27
C ILE A 118 -10.69 1.93 4.13
N THR A 119 -11.76 2.28 3.43
CA THR A 119 -11.66 3.24 2.33
C THR A 119 -11.11 4.60 2.80
N PRO A 120 -11.68 5.24 3.84
CA PRO A 120 -11.09 6.50 4.32
C PRO A 120 -9.70 6.32 4.94
N ALA A 121 -9.43 5.15 5.53
CA ALA A 121 -8.10 4.87 6.07
C ALA A 121 -7.06 4.80 4.95
N TRP A 122 -7.40 4.14 3.84
CA TRP A 122 -6.51 4.09 2.69
C TRP A 122 -6.23 5.47 2.11
N VAL A 123 -7.26 6.31 1.98
CA VAL A 123 -7.06 7.68 1.48
C VAL A 123 -6.05 8.42 2.35
N ARG A 124 -6.18 8.32 3.68
CA ARG A 124 -5.25 8.96 4.62
C ARG A 124 -3.83 8.42 4.46
N PHE A 125 -3.68 7.09 4.38
CA PHE A 125 -2.36 6.47 4.24
C PHE A 125 -1.71 6.83 2.91
N LEU A 126 -2.50 6.85 1.83
CA LEU A 126 -1.98 7.12 0.49
C LEU A 126 -1.66 8.60 0.28
N ASP A 127 -2.44 9.51 0.87
CA ASP A 127 -2.07 10.92 0.93
C ASP A 127 -0.71 11.09 1.61
N ASN A 128 -0.49 10.33 2.68
CA ASN A 128 0.77 10.37 3.40
C ASN A 128 1.93 9.78 2.57
N LEU A 129 1.67 8.70 1.85
CA LEU A 129 2.66 8.12 0.94
C LEU A 129 3.13 9.15 -0.08
N VAL A 130 2.18 9.86 -0.70
CA VAL A 130 2.51 10.90 -1.67
C VAL A 130 3.34 12.01 -1.02
N ALA A 131 2.93 12.49 0.15
CA ALA A 131 3.66 13.54 0.87
C ALA A 131 5.08 13.11 1.22
N VAL A 132 5.25 11.88 1.69
CA VAL A 132 6.56 11.32 2.02
C VAL A 132 7.43 11.19 0.77
N ALA A 133 6.86 10.71 -0.32
CA ALA A 133 7.60 10.56 -1.57
C ALA A 133 8.05 11.92 -2.13
N GLU A 134 7.20 12.93 -2.02
CA GLU A 134 7.51 14.28 -2.49
C GLU A 134 8.59 14.96 -1.64
N SER A 135 8.55 14.75 -0.33
CA SER A 135 9.52 15.38 0.59
C SER A 135 10.83 14.61 0.70
N GLY A 136 10.80 13.29 0.44
CA GLY A 136 11.92 12.40 0.69
C GLY A 136 12.17 12.11 2.16
N ARG A 137 11.22 12.45 3.05
CA ARG A 137 11.37 12.30 4.50
C ARG A 137 10.33 11.37 5.07
N PRO A 138 10.73 10.33 5.82
CA PRO A 138 9.77 9.45 6.49
C PRO A 138 8.88 10.22 7.45
N ASN A 139 7.62 9.85 7.47
CA ASN A 139 6.63 10.39 8.40
C ASN A 139 5.51 9.35 8.55
N PRO A 140 5.72 8.28 9.34
CA PRO A 140 4.73 7.20 9.45
C PRO A 140 3.37 7.71 9.87
N ALA A 141 2.33 7.22 9.22
CA ALA A 141 0.95 7.58 9.59
C ALA A 141 0.55 6.96 10.91
N VAL A 142 1.13 5.80 11.25
CA VAL A 142 0.85 5.08 12.49
C VAL A 142 2.17 4.85 13.22
N VAL A 143 2.19 5.21 14.50
CA VAL A 143 3.36 5.03 15.36
C VAL A 143 3.00 4.03 16.46
N ASN A 144 3.81 2.99 16.61
CA ASN A 144 3.63 1.95 17.63
C ASN A 144 4.25 2.32 18.96
#